data_ecd312fe665d9beddf505c5caa0b6b05
#
_entry.id   ecd312fe665d9beddf505c5caa0b6b05
#
_cell.length_a   1.000
_cell.length_b   1.000
_cell.length_c   1.000
_cell.angle_alpha   90.00
_cell.angle_beta   90.00
_cell.angle_gamma   90.00
#
_symmetry.space_group_name_H-M   'P 1'
#
loop_
_entity.id
_entity.type
_entity.pdbx_description
1 polymer ?
#
loop_
_entity_poly.entity_id
_entity_poly.type
_entity_poly.pdbx_seq_one_letter_code
_entity_poly.pdbx_strand_id
1 'polypeptide(L)'
;MLAAVIFDMDGVLIDSEPFWQRAQIAVFSELGHPHTVEDCESTIGVRIDQLVAHWYRLRPWSGPTQEEVVLRILDQVNALILSEGQAKAGVLEALDLIEARGLKVGLATSSPFAMVEAVLGKLGIRDRFMAVHSAEVERFGKPHPDVYIHAAEKLGVEPVHCLAIEDSFTGLLAAKAASMTALIVPDPALVGDPRLAIANYQLGSLAELNADMLASWVK
;
A
#
# COMPACT_ATOMS: atom_id res chain seq x y z
N MET A 1 -23.18 8.39 -1.06
CA MET A 1 -23.34 6.97 -1.45
C MET A 1 -21.99 6.48 -1.98
N LEU A 2 -21.49 5.34 -1.48
CA LEU A 2 -20.23 4.74 -1.94
C LEU A 2 -20.33 4.33 -3.42
N ALA A 3 -19.33 4.66 -4.22
CA ALA A 3 -19.28 4.39 -5.67
C ALA A 3 -18.01 3.63 -6.09
N ALA A 4 -16.95 3.68 -5.28
CA ALA A 4 -15.70 2.99 -5.57
C ALA A 4 -15.02 2.50 -4.29
N VAL A 5 -14.20 1.46 -4.46
CA VAL A 5 -13.25 0.98 -3.45
C VAL A 5 -11.85 1.10 -4.04
N ILE A 6 -10.95 1.74 -3.31
CA ILE A 6 -9.56 1.95 -3.71
C ILE A 6 -8.66 1.23 -2.70
N PHE A 7 -7.96 0.22 -3.20
CA PHE A 7 -7.03 -0.58 -2.40
C PHE A 7 -5.64 0.06 -2.37
N ASP A 8 -4.96 0.00 -1.25
CA ASP A 8 -3.51 -0.06 -1.28
C ASP A 8 -3.05 -1.43 -1.78
N MET A 9 -1.77 -1.57 -2.08
CA MET A 9 -1.19 -2.80 -2.61
C MET A 9 -0.44 -3.60 -1.56
N ASP A 10 0.64 -3.01 -1.07
CA ASP A 10 1.55 -3.65 -0.12
C ASP A 10 0.86 -3.80 1.24
N GLY A 11 0.94 -5.00 1.84
CA GLY A 11 0.24 -5.27 3.10
C GLY A 11 -1.29 -5.40 2.99
N VAL A 12 -1.91 -5.02 1.87
CA VAL A 12 -3.36 -5.17 1.62
C VAL A 12 -3.66 -6.29 0.62
N LEU A 13 -3.12 -6.24 -0.59
CA LEU A 13 -3.33 -7.24 -1.63
C LEU A 13 -2.33 -8.39 -1.53
N ILE A 14 -1.09 -8.07 -1.18
CA ILE A 14 0.03 -9.00 -1.07
C ILE A 14 0.72 -8.80 0.28
N ASP A 15 1.17 -9.89 0.89
CA ASP A 15 2.03 -9.84 2.08
C ASP A 15 3.48 -9.58 1.65
N SER A 16 3.76 -8.34 1.29
CA SER A 16 5.08 -7.94 0.77
C SER A 16 6.03 -7.37 1.84
N GLU A 17 5.54 -7.03 3.02
CA GLU A 17 6.37 -6.44 4.09
C GLU A 17 7.60 -7.31 4.44
N PRO A 18 7.51 -8.65 4.55
CA PRO A 18 8.69 -9.48 4.75
C PRO A 18 9.72 -9.38 3.62
N PHE A 19 9.27 -9.09 2.38
CA PHE A 19 10.17 -8.92 1.24
C PHE A 19 10.87 -7.57 1.29
N TRP A 20 10.14 -6.51 1.66
CA TRP A 20 10.71 -5.18 1.90
C TRP A 20 11.76 -5.21 3.00
N GLN A 21 11.48 -5.86 4.14
CA GLN A 21 12.42 -6.01 5.24
C GLN A 21 13.68 -6.76 4.80
N ARG A 22 13.54 -7.90 4.14
CA ARG A 22 14.67 -8.70 3.63
C ARG A 22 15.54 -7.89 2.67
N ALA A 23 14.95 -7.18 1.73
CA ALA A 23 15.66 -6.38 0.75
C ALA A 23 16.37 -5.17 1.39
N GLN A 24 15.71 -4.44 2.28
CA GLN A 24 16.31 -3.32 3.01
C GLN A 24 17.49 -3.78 3.87
N ILE A 25 17.29 -4.82 4.69
CA ILE A 25 18.34 -5.36 5.55
C ILE A 25 19.56 -5.79 4.73
N ALA A 26 19.35 -6.46 3.59
CA ALA A 26 20.44 -6.91 2.71
C ALA A 26 21.21 -5.72 2.12
N VAL A 27 20.49 -4.79 1.47
CA VAL A 27 21.11 -3.67 0.77
C VAL A 27 21.82 -2.71 1.74
N PHE A 28 21.20 -2.35 2.87
CA PHE A 28 21.83 -1.46 3.84
C PHE A 28 22.99 -2.14 4.58
N SER A 29 22.97 -3.45 4.77
CA SER A 29 24.14 -4.20 5.31
C SER A 29 25.34 -4.14 4.38
N GLU A 30 25.13 -4.25 3.06
CA GLU A 30 26.20 -4.07 2.06
C GLU A 30 26.84 -2.66 2.09
N LEU A 31 26.05 -1.66 2.47
CA LEU A 31 26.52 -0.29 2.64
C LEU A 31 27.24 -0.04 3.98
N GLY A 32 27.39 -1.06 4.82
CA GLY A 32 27.97 -0.95 6.16
C GLY A 32 27.02 -0.36 7.21
N HIS A 33 25.72 -0.31 6.91
CA HIS A 33 24.68 0.19 7.80
C HIS A 33 23.59 -0.87 8.01
N PRO A 34 23.86 -1.95 8.77
CA PRO A 34 22.89 -3.00 8.97
C PRO A 34 21.61 -2.46 9.62
N HIS A 35 20.48 -2.71 8.97
CA HIS A 35 19.16 -2.39 9.48
C HIS A 35 18.62 -3.54 10.34
N THR A 36 17.83 -3.18 11.33
CA THR A 36 17.01 -4.13 12.10
C THR A 36 15.60 -4.19 11.53
N VAL A 37 14.81 -5.12 12.00
CA VAL A 37 13.38 -5.20 11.67
C VAL A 37 12.65 -3.93 12.12
N GLU A 38 12.99 -3.43 13.33
CA GLU A 38 12.41 -2.19 13.89
C GLU A 38 12.76 -0.96 13.04
N ASP A 39 13.96 -0.90 12.45
CA ASP A 39 14.33 0.16 11.51
C ASP A 39 13.35 0.12 10.29
N CYS A 40 13.09 -1.06 9.74
CA CYS A 40 12.17 -1.25 8.61
C CYS A 40 10.72 -0.89 8.99
N GLU A 41 10.24 -1.36 10.14
CA GLU A 41 8.88 -1.10 10.64
C GLU A 41 8.62 0.41 10.84
N SER A 42 9.64 1.18 11.19
CA SER A 42 9.53 2.63 11.36
C SER A 42 9.18 3.40 10.08
N THR A 43 9.35 2.76 8.92
CA THR A 43 9.16 3.35 7.59
C THR A 43 8.09 2.64 6.75
N ILE A 44 7.24 1.79 7.37
CA ILE A 44 6.11 1.13 6.68
C ILE A 44 5.22 2.16 5.96
N GLY A 45 4.88 1.88 4.71
CA GLY A 45 4.02 2.72 3.87
C GLY A 45 4.69 3.97 3.30
N VAL A 46 5.96 4.23 3.62
CA VAL A 46 6.73 5.36 3.07
C VAL A 46 7.25 5.01 1.68
N ARG A 47 7.17 5.96 0.74
CA ARG A 47 7.72 5.79 -0.62
C ARG A 47 9.23 5.57 -0.57
N ILE A 48 9.72 4.63 -1.38
CA ILE A 48 11.10 4.12 -1.30
C ILE A 48 12.18 5.20 -1.43
N ASP A 49 12.00 6.20 -2.28
CA ASP A 49 12.95 7.32 -2.41
C ASP A 49 13.03 8.16 -1.14
N GLN A 50 11.89 8.38 -0.48
CA GLN A 50 11.82 9.11 0.78
C GLN A 50 12.41 8.30 1.93
N LEU A 51 12.20 6.98 1.93
CA LEU A 51 12.80 6.04 2.88
C LEU A 51 14.32 6.05 2.76
N VAL A 52 14.87 5.90 1.55
CA VAL A 52 16.32 5.92 1.32
C VAL A 52 16.92 7.29 1.69
N ALA A 53 16.25 8.40 1.33
CA ALA A 53 16.68 9.73 1.72
C ALA A 53 16.62 9.96 3.24
N HIS A 54 15.64 9.38 3.93
CA HIS A 54 15.54 9.42 5.39
C HIS A 54 16.77 8.75 6.02
N TRP A 55 17.07 7.52 5.62
CA TRP A 55 18.18 6.76 6.17
C TRP A 55 19.53 7.35 5.82
N TYR A 56 19.69 7.90 4.60
CA TYR A 56 20.91 8.61 4.21
C TYR A 56 21.19 9.82 5.10
N ARG A 57 20.16 10.57 5.49
CA ARG A 57 20.31 11.72 6.42
C ARG A 57 20.74 11.30 7.82
N LEU A 58 20.27 10.14 8.29
CA LEU A 58 20.61 9.63 9.62
C LEU A 58 21.96 8.93 9.65
N ARG A 59 22.26 8.16 8.61
CA ARG A 59 23.45 7.29 8.49
C ARG A 59 24.01 7.41 7.06
N PRO A 60 24.75 8.49 6.74
CA PRO A 60 25.30 8.67 5.40
C PRO A 60 26.29 7.56 5.04
N TRP A 61 26.19 7.03 3.81
CA TRP A 61 27.12 6.05 3.25
C TRP A 61 27.97 6.68 2.12
N SER A 62 29.06 6.00 1.73
CA SER A 62 29.88 6.32 0.57
C SER A 62 29.68 5.26 -0.51
N GLY A 63 29.86 5.66 -1.78
CA GLY A 63 29.76 4.76 -2.93
C GLY A 63 28.49 5.03 -3.74
N PRO A 64 27.46 4.15 -3.69
CA PRO A 64 26.30 4.29 -4.56
C PRO A 64 25.47 5.53 -4.22
N THR A 65 24.85 6.11 -5.25
CA THR A 65 23.88 7.19 -5.08
C THR A 65 22.59 6.67 -4.40
N GLN A 66 21.76 7.59 -3.90
CA GLN A 66 20.48 7.20 -3.30
C GLN A 66 19.59 6.50 -4.33
N GLU A 67 19.58 6.96 -5.58
CA GLU A 67 18.83 6.35 -6.68
C GLU A 67 19.31 4.93 -6.97
N GLU A 68 20.61 4.66 -6.94
CA GLU A 68 21.16 3.32 -7.11
C GLU A 68 20.74 2.39 -5.95
N VAL A 69 20.69 2.91 -4.73
CA VAL A 69 20.21 2.15 -3.56
C VAL A 69 18.73 1.83 -3.68
N VAL A 70 17.91 2.79 -4.11
CA VAL A 70 16.48 2.57 -4.43
C VAL A 70 16.32 1.43 -5.43
N LEU A 71 17.04 1.48 -6.56
CA LEU A 71 16.95 0.44 -7.59
C LEU A 71 17.36 -0.94 -7.07
N ARG A 72 18.42 -1.04 -6.26
CA ARG A 72 18.86 -2.31 -5.68
C ARG A 72 17.78 -2.93 -4.75
N ILE A 73 17.13 -2.09 -3.94
CA ILE A 73 16.05 -2.56 -3.06
C ILE A 73 14.87 -3.02 -3.90
N LEU A 74 14.44 -2.23 -4.90
CA LEU A 74 13.31 -2.57 -5.77
C LEU A 74 13.55 -3.86 -6.56
N ASP A 75 14.75 -4.07 -7.08
CA ASP A 75 15.11 -5.30 -7.81
C ASP A 75 14.99 -6.54 -6.90
N GLN A 76 15.47 -6.45 -5.66
CA GLN A 76 15.37 -7.55 -4.70
C GLN A 76 13.93 -7.82 -4.30
N VAL A 77 13.15 -6.77 -3.98
CA VAL A 77 11.72 -6.93 -3.62
C VAL A 77 10.96 -7.56 -4.78
N ASN A 78 11.18 -7.07 -6.01
CA ASN A 78 10.50 -7.59 -7.20
C ASN A 78 10.82 -9.08 -7.44
N ALA A 79 12.08 -9.49 -7.28
CA ALA A 79 12.48 -10.89 -7.38
C ALA A 79 11.77 -11.77 -6.34
N LEU A 80 11.64 -11.28 -5.10
CA LEU A 80 10.93 -11.97 -4.02
C LEU A 80 9.42 -12.07 -4.29
N ILE A 81 8.79 -10.99 -4.76
CA ILE A 81 7.37 -11.00 -5.16
C ILE A 81 7.13 -12.06 -6.23
N LEU A 82 7.93 -12.07 -7.29
CA LEU A 82 7.76 -13.02 -8.40
C LEU A 82 7.96 -14.48 -7.96
N SER A 83 8.86 -14.75 -7.03
CA SER A 83 9.14 -16.10 -6.55
C SER A 83 8.15 -16.57 -5.47
N GLU A 84 7.90 -15.74 -4.44
CA GLU A 84 7.24 -16.13 -3.21
C GLU A 84 5.88 -15.45 -2.99
N GLY A 85 5.55 -14.37 -3.76
CA GLY A 85 4.37 -13.56 -3.53
C GLY A 85 3.05 -14.33 -3.65
N GLN A 86 2.15 -14.09 -2.69
CA GLN A 86 0.81 -14.66 -2.63
C GLN A 86 -0.20 -13.59 -2.21
N ALA A 87 -1.45 -13.73 -2.66
CA ALA A 87 -2.52 -12.85 -2.21
C ALA A 87 -2.76 -13.03 -0.70
N LYS A 88 -3.02 -11.94 -0.01
CA LYS A 88 -3.48 -12.00 1.38
C LYS A 88 -4.86 -12.63 1.47
N ALA A 89 -5.14 -13.22 2.63
CA ALA A 89 -6.43 -13.86 2.89
C ALA A 89 -7.60 -12.87 2.70
N GLY A 90 -8.62 -13.30 1.95
CA GLY A 90 -9.84 -12.53 1.70
C GLY A 90 -9.75 -11.54 0.54
N VAL A 91 -8.62 -11.41 -0.15
CA VAL A 91 -8.46 -10.46 -1.28
C VAL A 91 -9.39 -10.78 -2.44
N LEU A 92 -9.43 -12.05 -2.87
CA LEU A 92 -10.27 -12.46 -4.01
C LEU A 92 -11.75 -12.34 -3.66
N GLU A 93 -12.13 -12.79 -2.47
CA GLU A 93 -13.49 -12.71 -1.96
C GLU A 93 -13.95 -11.24 -1.79
N ALA A 94 -13.06 -10.36 -1.32
CA ALA A 94 -13.35 -8.93 -1.22
C ALA A 94 -13.58 -8.29 -2.60
N LEU A 95 -12.74 -8.62 -3.59
CA LEU A 95 -12.91 -8.15 -4.96
C LEU A 95 -14.25 -8.64 -5.55
N ASP A 96 -14.57 -9.94 -5.40
CA ASP A 96 -15.84 -10.51 -5.86
C ASP A 96 -17.05 -9.81 -5.22
N LEU A 97 -16.97 -9.55 -3.93
CA LEU A 97 -18.03 -8.88 -3.17
C LEU A 97 -18.26 -7.42 -3.62
N ILE A 98 -17.17 -6.69 -3.89
CA ILE A 98 -17.20 -5.29 -4.34
C ILE A 98 -17.80 -5.21 -5.75
N GLU A 99 -17.35 -6.07 -6.66
CA GLU A 99 -17.84 -6.14 -8.05
C GLU A 99 -19.31 -6.57 -8.12
N ALA A 100 -19.73 -7.54 -7.30
CA ALA A 100 -21.14 -7.96 -7.21
C ALA A 100 -22.07 -6.81 -6.77
N ARG A 101 -21.52 -5.77 -6.16
CA ARG A 101 -22.24 -4.54 -5.79
C ARG A 101 -22.20 -3.45 -6.85
N GLY A 102 -21.54 -3.69 -7.98
CA GLY A 102 -21.35 -2.70 -9.04
C GLY A 102 -20.44 -1.54 -8.65
N LEU A 103 -19.63 -1.67 -7.59
CA LEU A 103 -18.67 -0.66 -7.18
C LEU A 103 -17.42 -0.74 -8.08
N LYS A 104 -16.87 0.42 -8.41
CA LYS A 104 -15.62 0.50 -9.15
C LYS A 104 -14.44 0.10 -8.25
N VAL A 105 -13.44 -0.59 -8.81
CA VAL A 105 -12.23 -1.00 -8.10
C VAL A 105 -11.04 -0.21 -8.63
N GLY A 106 -10.28 0.39 -7.72
CA GLY A 106 -9.04 1.10 -8.01
C GLY A 106 -7.90 0.68 -7.10
N LEU A 107 -6.69 1.05 -7.50
CA LEU A 107 -5.45 0.87 -6.74
C LEU A 107 -4.77 2.22 -6.54
N ALA A 108 -4.27 2.47 -5.31
CA ALA A 108 -3.49 3.65 -4.94
C ALA A 108 -2.32 3.23 -4.06
N THR A 109 -1.10 3.20 -4.59
CA THR A 109 0.08 2.64 -3.90
C THR A 109 1.26 3.60 -3.89
N SER A 110 2.16 3.43 -2.91
CA SER A 110 3.48 4.07 -2.87
C SER A 110 4.50 3.37 -3.78
N SER A 111 4.23 2.15 -4.22
CA SER A 111 5.12 1.32 -5.02
C SER A 111 5.14 1.77 -6.50
N PRO A 112 6.29 1.64 -7.20
CA PRO A 112 6.42 2.00 -8.62
C PRO A 112 5.52 1.17 -9.52
N PHE A 113 5.12 1.71 -10.68
CA PHE A 113 4.26 1.03 -11.64
C PHE A 113 4.80 -0.33 -12.09
N ALA A 114 6.12 -0.47 -12.26
CA ALA A 114 6.73 -1.76 -12.63
C ALA A 114 6.45 -2.84 -11.57
N MET A 115 6.49 -2.49 -10.28
CA MET A 115 6.16 -3.40 -9.19
C MET A 115 4.66 -3.69 -9.13
N VAL A 116 3.82 -2.70 -9.38
CA VAL A 116 2.36 -2.88 -9.46
C VAL A 116 2.00 -3.93 -10.51
N GLU A 117 2.55 -3.81 -11.72
CA GLU A 117 2.29 -4.78 -12.78
C GLU A 117 2.81 -6.18 -12.43
N ALA A 118 3.96 -6.28 -11.76
CA ALA A 118 4.49 -7.55 -11.27
C ALA A 118 3.57 -8.20 -10.24
N VAL A 119 3.10 -7.43 -9.23
CA VAL A 119 2.17 -7.91 -8.20
C VAL A 119 0.85 -8.33 -8.80
N LEU A 120 0.18 -7.44 -9.53
CA LEU A 120 -1.15 -7.71 -10.08
C LEU A 120 -1.11 -8.87 -11.10
N GLY A 121 -0.04 -8.98 -11.90
CA GLY A 121 0.19 -10.09 -12.80
C GLY A 121 0.45 -11.41 -12.05
N LYS A 122 1.31 -11.39 -11.01
CA LYS A 122 1.60 -12.56 -10.16
C LYS A 122 0.33 -13.11 -9.49
N LEU A 123 -0.53 -12.19 -9.01
CA LEU A 123 -1.78 -12.56 -8.33
C LEU A 123 -2.93 -12.89 -9.32
N GLY A 124 -2.77 -12.60 -10.61
CA GLY A 124 -3.80 -12.83 -11.64
C GLY A 124 -5.03 -11.94 -11.50
N ILE A 125 -4.88 -10.73 -10.94
CA ILE A 125 -6.00 -9.82 -10.63
C ILE A 125 -5.93 -8.47 -11.36
N ARG A 126 -5.02 -8.31 -12.33
CA ARG A 126 -4.82 -7.03 -13.04
C ARG A 126 -6.10 -6.48 -13.65
N ASP A 127 -6.91 -7.33 -14.26
CA ASP A 127 -8.13 -6.94 -14.97
C ASP A 127 -9.28 -6.53 -14.02
N ARG A 128 -9.14 -6.78 -12.72
CA ARG A 128 -10.11 -6.39 -11.69
C ARG A 128 -10.02 -4.88 -11.38
N PHE A 129 -8.90 -4.23 -11.69
CA PHE A 129 -8.66 -2.83 -11.37
C PHE A 129 -8.94 -1.93 -12.57
N MET A 130 -10.03 -1.12 -12.48
CA MET A 130 -10.42 -0.14 -13.51
C MET A 130 -9.45 1.05 -13.57
N ALA A 131 -8.83 1.40 -12.43
CA ALA A 131 -7.79 2.42 -12.35
C ALA A 131 -6.66 1.96 -11.45
N VAL A 132 -5.42 2.26 -11.87
CA VAL A 132 -4.21 2.06 -11.10
C VAL A 132 -3.47 3.38 -11.01
N HIS A 133 -3.09 3.77 -9.79
CA HIS A 133 -2.30 4.96 -9.56
C HIS A 133 -1.17 4.69 -8.57
N SER A 134 0.02 5.16 -8.93
CA SER A 134 1.23 5.06 -8.13
C SER A 134 1.69 6.45 -7.71
N ALA A 135 2.15 6.57 -6.47
CA ALA A 135 2.83 7.77 -6.00
C ALA A 135 4.21 8.01 -6.66
N GLU A 136 4.65 7.10 -7.55
CA GLU A 136 5.85 7.30 -8.39
C GLU A 136 5.78 8.60 -9.21
N VAL A 137 4.59 8.97 -9.68
CA VAL A 137 4.37 10.18 -10.48
C VAL A 137 3.96 11.39 -9.65
N GLU A 138 3.82 11.22 -8.34
CA GLU A 138 3.44 12.29 -7.43
C GLU A 138 4.66 13.04 -6.90
N ARG A 139 4.46 14.35 -6.66
CA ARG A 139 5.51 15.15 -6.00
C ARG A 139 5.79 14.64 -4.59
N PHE A 140 4.75 14.22 -3.88
CA PHE A 140 4.85 13.74 -2.50
C PHE A 140 4.17 12.37 -2.37
N GLY A 141 4.82 11.44 -1.67
CA GLY A 141 4.22 10.17 -1.29
C GLY A 141 3.28 10.30 -0.10
N LYS A 142 2.61 9.20 0.27
CA LYS A 142 1.82 9.11 1.51
C LYS A 142 2.66 9.62 2.70
N PRO A 143 2.13 10.45 3.61
CA PRO A 143 0.70 10.70 3.87
C PRO A 143 0.08 11.82 3.02
N HIS A 144 0.75 12.35 1.98
CA HIS A 144 0.10 13.29 1.07
C HIS A 144 -1.08 12.59 0.36
N PRO A 145 -2.24 13.25 0.19
CA PRO A 145 -3.45 12.61 -0.31
C PRO A 145 -3.48 12.37 -1.82
N ASP A 146 -2.56 12.95 -2.60
CA ASP A 146 -2.62 13.00 -4.07
C ASP A 146 -2.80 11.63 -4.71
N VAL A 147 -2.12 10.59 -4.21
CA VAL A 147 -2.24 9.24 -4.75
C VAL A 147 -3.68 8.71 -4.70
N TYR A 148 -4.42 9.05 -3.65
CA TYR A 148 -5.83 8.67 -3.51
C TYR A 148 -6.75 9.57 -4.32
N ILE A 149 -6.50 10.89 -4.33
CA ILE A 149 -7.27 11.85 -5.12
C ILE A 149 -7.20 11.48 -6.61
N HIS A 150 -6.00 11.31 -7.15
CA HIS A 150 -5.83 10.98 -8.57
C HIS A 150 -6.31 9.56 -8.94
N ALA A 151 -6.24 8.59 -8.00
CA ALA A 151 -6.87 7.28 -8.21
C ALA A 151 -8.40 7.42 -8.34
N ALA A 152 -9.04 8.23 -7.49
CA ALA A 152 -10.48 8.50 -7.56
C ALA A 152 -10.85 9.26 -8.86
N GLU A 153 -10.06 10.25 -9.26
CA GLU A 153 -10.23 10.98 -10.53
C GLU A 153 -10.18 10.04 -11.73
N LYS A 154 -9.21 9.11 -11.77
CA LYS A 154 -9.11 8.09 -12.84
C LYS A 154 -10.33 7.17 -12.88
N LEU A 155 -10.97 6.91 -11.75
CA LEU A 155 -12.24 6.17 -11.68
C LEU A 155 -13.45 7.03 -12.07
N GLY A 156 -13.29 8.36 -12.18
CA GLY A 156 -14.40 9.31 -12.36
C GLY A 156 -15.34 9.31 -11.16
N VAL A 157 -14.80 9.29 -9.94
CA VAL A 157 -15.55 9.27 -8.67
C VAL A 157 -14.95 10.32 -7.74
N GLU A 158 -15.80 11.12 -7.11
CA GLU A 158 -15.35 12.04 -6.07
C GLU A 158 -14.80 11.27 -4.85
N PRO A 159 -13.68 11.72 -4.25
CA PRO A 159 -13.05 11.03 -3.10
C PRO A 159 -14.01 10.72 -1.93
N VAL A 160 -14.97 11.60 -1.65
CA VAL A 160 -15.98 11.41 -0.59
C VAL A 160 -16.91 10.23 -0.84
N HIS A 161 -16.95 9.70 -2.06
CA HIS A 161 -17.70 8.53 -2.47
C HIS A 161 -16.80 7.28 -2.63
N CYS A 162 -15.57 7.34 -2.14
CA CYS A 162 -14.63 6.24 -2.16
C CYS A 162 -14.41 5.65 -0.76
N LEU A 163 -14.25 4.34 -0.70
CA LEU A 163 -13.69 3.61 0.44
C LEU A 163 -12.23 3.29 0.11
N ALA A 164 -11.30 3.79 0.91
CA ALA A 164 -9.91 3.35 0.87
C ALA A 164 -9.71 2.14 1.80
N ILE A 165 -8.95 1.15 1.36
CA ILE A 165 -8.53 0.00 2.16
C ILE A 165 -7.01 0.05 2.32
N GLU A 166 -6.54 0.09 3.56
CA GLU A 166 -5.16 0.34 3.96
C GLU A 166 -4.69 -0.60 5.07
N ASP A 167 -3.37 -0.73 5.21
CA ASP A 167 -2.73 -1.47 6.30
C ASP A 167 -1.86 -0.58 7.19
N SER A 168 -1.41 0.57 6.68
CA SER A 168 -0.45 1.47 7.30
C SER A 168 -1.08 2.75 7.86
N PHE A 169 -0.46 3.33 8.91
CA PHE A 169 -0.89 4.64 9.41
C PHE A 169 -0.67 5.75 8.38
N THR A 170 0.44 5.70 7.65
CA THR A 170 0.80 6.71 6.65
C THR A 170 -0.22 6.74 5.51
N GLY A 171 -0.64 5.58 5.03
CA GLY A 171 -1.66 5.47 4.00
C GLY A 171 -3.07 5.79 4.52
N LEU A 172 -3.40 5.34 5.73
CA LEU A 172 -4.65 5.71 6.38
C LEU A 172 -4.80 7.23 6.50
N LEU A 173 -3.72 7.93 6.89
CA LEU A 173 -3.72 9.39 6.99
C LEU A 173 -3.90 10.04 5.60
N ALA A 174 -3.26 9.49 4.55
CA ALA A 174 -3.43 9.96 3.17
C ALA A 174 -4.88 9.81 2.69
N ALA A 175 -5.50 8.65 2.92
CA ALA A 175 -6.90 8.40 2.57
C ALA A 175 -7.85 9.35 3.31
N LYS A 176 -7.62 9.59 4.60
CA LYS A 176 -8.42 10.54 5.40
C LYS A 176 -8.22 11.98 4.93
N ALA A 177 -6.99 12.38 4.57
CA ALA A 177 -6.69 13.69 4.01
C ALA A 177 -7.35 13.90 2.62
N ALA A 178 -7.52 12.82 1.84
CA ALA A 178 -8.30 12.82 0.61
C ALA A 178 -9.82 12.88 0.84
N SER A 179 -10.29 12.96 2.10
CA SER A 179 -11.71 12.94 2.48
C SER A 179 -12.44 11.63 2.18
N MET A 180 -11.72 10.53 2.07
CA MET A 180 -12.31 9.20 1.85
C MET A 180 -12.82 8.58 3.15
N THR A 181 -13.79 7.68 3.04
CA THR A 181 -14.03 6.67 4.07
C THR A 181 -12.84 5.72 4.07
N ALA A 182 -12.33 5.32 5.23
CA ALA A 182 -11.17 4.45 5.32
C ALA A 182 -11.44 3.23 6.18
N LEU A 183 -11.14 2.06 5.62
CA LEU A 183 -11.04 0.77 6.29
C LEU A 183 -9.56 0.47 6.50
N ILE A 184 -9.16 0.18 7.73
CA ILE A 184 -7.83 -0.30 8.05
C ILE A 184 -7.84 -1.80 8.33
N VAL A 185 -6.94 -2.54 7.68
CA VAL A 185 -6.57 -3.92 7.98
C VAL A 185 -5.10 -3.87 8.40
N PRO A 186 -4.80 -3.55 9.66
CA PRO A 186 -3.48 -3.09 10.06
C PRO A 186 -2.40 -4.16 9.84
N ASP A 187 -1.22 -3.70 9.43
CA ASP A 187 -0.01 -4.51 9.52
C ASP A 187 0.16 -5.04 10.95
N PRO A 188 0.66 -6.28 11.17
CA PRO A 188 0.87 -6.85 12.49
C PRO A 188 1.65 -5.95 13.46
N ALA A 189 2.63 -5.19 12.97
CA ALA A 189 3.41 -4.25 13.78
C ALA A 189 2.59 -3.04 14.27
N LEU A 190 1.44 -2.76 13.66
CA LEU A 190 0.58 -1.62 13.98
C LEU A 190 -0.67 -2.03 14.78
N VAL A 191 -0.87 -3.30 15.07
CA VAL A 191 -2.03 -3.75 15.85
C VAL A 191 -2.02 -3.12 17.24
N GLY A 192 -3.10 -2.39 17.55
CA GLY A 192 -3.24 -1.67 18.82
C GLY A 192 -2.63 -0.26 18.83
N ASP A 193 -2.11 0.22 17.72
CA ASP A 193 -1.62 1.60 17.61
C ASP A 193 -2.80 2.58 17.73
N PRO A 194 -2.78 3.49 18.74
CA PRO A 194 -3.87 4.43 18.96
C PRO A 194 -4.10 5.41 17.80
N ARG A 195 -3.11 5.63 16.94
CA ARG A 195 -3.23 6.48 15.74
C ARG A 195 -4.23 5.93 14.73
N LEU A 196 -4.46 4.61 14.72
CA LEU A 196 -5.41 3.96 13.81
C LEU A 196 -6.88 4.29 14.15
N ALA A 197 -7.15 4.92 15.29
CA ALA A 197 -8.49 5.39 15.68
C ALA A 197 -9.11 6.41 14.70
N ILE A 198 -8.34 6.98 13.77
CA ILE A 198 -8.87 7.85 12.70
C ILE A 198 -9.57 7.07 11.57
N ALA A 199 -9.41 5.74 11.50
CA ALA A 199 -10.13 4.90 10.56
C ALA A 199 -11.64 4.92 10.84
N ASN A 200 -12.44 4.81 9.79
CA ASN A 200 -13.88 4.66 9.93
C ASN A 200 -14.24 3.22 10.34
N TYR A 201 -13.47 2.26 9.83
CA TYR A 201 -13.65 0.83 10.06
C TYR A 201 -12.30 0.16 10.25
N GLN A 202 -12.29 -0.91 11.05
CA GLN A 202 -11.12 -1.76 11.26
C GLN A 202 -11.51 -3.23 11.21
N LEU A 203 -10.74 -4.02 10.47
CA LEU A 203 -10.85 -5.48 10.42
C LEU A 203 -9.47 -6.09 10.73
N GLY A 204 -9.45 -7.30 11.22
CA GLY A 204 -8.21 -8.06 11.40
C GLY A 204 -7.72 -8.71 10.09
N SER A 205 -8.62 -8.92 9.13
CA SER A 205 -8.33 -9.47 7.81
C SER A 205 -9.42 -9.08 6.82
N LEU A 206 -9.08 -8.99 5.52
CA LEU A 206 -10.07 -8.82 4.46
C LEU A 206 -11.05 -10.01 4.37
N ALA A 207 -10.69 -11.18 4.88
CA ALA A 207 -11.59 -12.33 4.98
C ALA A 207 -12.83 -12.09 5.88
N GLU A 208 -12.79 -11.06 6.74
CA GLU A 208 -13.91 -10.66 7.58
C GLU A 208 -14.92 -9.75 6.83
N LEU A 209 -14.50 -9.16 5.70
CA LEU A 209 -15.35 -8.28 4.91
C LEU A 209 -16.53 -9.07 4.35
N ASN A 210 -17.74 -8.57 4.57
CA ASN A 210 -18.96 -9.24 4.13
C ASN A 210 -19.97 -8.28 3.51
N ALA A 211 -21.03 -8.87 2.92
CA ALA A 211 -22.05 -8.14 2.20
C ALA A 211 -22.81 -7.12 3.05
N ASP A 212 -23.06 -7.45 4.32
CA ASP A 212 -23.84 -6.60 5.24
C ASP A 212 -23.03 -5.37 5.66
N MET A 213 -21.72 -5.55 5.90
CA MET A 213 -20.80 -4.45 6.16
C MET A 213 -20.80 -3.45 4.99
N LEU A 214 -20.52 -3.91 3.77
CA LEU A 214 -20.54 -3.04 2.60
C LEU A 214 -21.89 -2.37 2.39
N ALA A 215 -23.02 -3.09 2.63
CA ALA A 215 -24.35 -2.50 2.54
C ALA A 215 -24.57 -1.37 3.54
N SER A 216 -24.02 -1.49 4.73
CA SER A 216 -24.13 -0.45 5.76
C SER A 216 -23.30 0.80 5.43
N TRP A 217 -22.22 0.65 4.66
CA TRP A 217 -21.29 1.73 4.27
C TRP A 217 -21.70 2.44 2.98
N VAL A 218 -22.55 1.81 2.16
CA VAL A 218 -23.06 2.35 0.87
C VAL A 218 -24.20 3.37 1.03
N LYS A 219 -24.64 3.65 2.24
CA LYS A 219 -25.77 4.56 2.53
C LYS A 219 -25.49 6.02 2.20
#